data_c49dac74281ef3dfd32a06370f041bce
#
_entry.id   c49dac74281ef3dfd32a06370f041bce
#
_cell.length_a   1.000
_cell.length_b   1.000
_cell.length_c   1.000
_cell.angle_alpha   90.00
_cell.angle_beta   90.00
_cell.angle_gamma   90.00
#
_symmetry.space_group_name_H-M   'P 1'
#
loop_
_entity.id
_entity.type
_entity.pdbx_description
1 polymer ?
#
loop_
_entity_poly.entity_id
_entity_poly.type
_entity_poly.pdbx_seq_one_letter_code
_entity_poly.pdbx_strand_id
1 'polypeptide(L)'
;TNIEPDHIGPNEHGSFEEYMRCKGMLFRQCRVGIANRDDSHWEQVMEGHTCRLETYGLSEEADLRAEGMRLTNRNGHLGVAFQVKGLMDFDAEIAMPGRFSVYNALTAIAICRHFGVPVEAVKKALREARVKGRIELVKVSDEFTLLIDYAHNAMALESLLTTLKEYDHGRLVCVFGCGGNRSRLRRYEMGEVSGRLADLTVITSDNPRFEEPQAIIDDIKTGIGKTDGKYIEICDRKEAIAYAIDNGQ
;
A
#
# COMPACT_ATOMS: atom_id res chain seq x y z
N THR A 1 -6.88 0.38 -9.71
CA THR A 1 -7.27 0.95 -8.42
C THR A 1 -6.79 2.39 -8.28
N ASN A 2 -5.56 2.68 -8.63
CA ASN A 2 -4.98 4.01 -8.73
C ASN A 2 -3.90 4.01 -9.81
N ILE A 3 -3.52 5.19 -10.28
CA ILE A 3 -2.44 5.37 -11.24
C ILE A 3 -1.53 6.51 -10.79
N GLU A 4 -0.23 6.25 -10.80
CA GLU A 4 0.80 7.19 -10.39
C GLU A 4 1.96 7.15 -11.38
N PRO A 5 2.80 8.19 -11.46
CA PRO A 5 4.00 8.16 -12.28
C PRO A 5 4.92 7.01 -11.90
N ASP A 6 4.85 5.94 -12.66
CA ASP A 6 5.68 4.75 -12.53
C ASP A 6 5.95 4.17 -13.93
N HIS A 7 6.91 3.29 -14.05
CA HIS A 7 7.26 2.70 -15.35
C HIS A 7 7.59 3.72 -16.45
N ILE A 8 8.28 4.81 -16.08
CA ILE A 8 8.76 5.83 -17.02
C ILE A 8 10.28 5.73 -17.10
N GLY A 9 10.80 5.47 -18.28
CA GLY A 9 12.23 5.29 -18.46
C GLY A 9 12.62 4.80 -19.86
N PRO A 10 13.93 4.68 -20.15
CA PRO A 10 14.42 4.37 -21.51
C PRO A 10 13.93 3.03 -22.08
N ASN A 11 13.54 2.08 -21.23
CA ASN A 11 13.05 0.75 -21.62
C ASN A 11 11.60 0.53 -21.19
N GLU A 12 10.88 1.56 -20.83
CA GLU A 12 9.51 1.54 -20.37
C GLU A 12 8.68 2.57 -21.16
N HIS A 13 7.75 3.29 -20.52
CA HIS A 13 6.99 4.34 -21.20
C HIS A 13 7.82 5.64 -21.30
N GLY A 14 7.66 6.36 -22.41
CA GLY A 14 8.34 7.63 -22.65
C GLY A 14 7.81 8.78 -21.79
N SER A 15 6.56 8.70 -21.33
CA SER A 15 5.93 9.68 -20.43
C SER A 15 4.80 9.08 -19.61
N PHE A 16 4.34 9.84 -18.60
CA PHE A 16 3.21 9.44 -17.78
C PHE A 16 1.90 9.44 -18.58
N GLU A 17 1.73 10.35 -19.51
CA GLU A 17 0.58 10.40 -20.43
C GLU A 17 0.50 9.14 -21.31
N GLU A 18 1.64 8.69 -21.81
CA GLU A 18 1.72 7.44 -22.57
C GLU A 18 1.34 6.24 -21.68
N TYR A 19 1.84 6.19 -20.47
CA TYR A 19 1.49 5.16 -19.50
C TYR A 19 -0.01 5.13 -19.22
N MET A 20 -0.64 6.29 -18.93
CA MET A 20 -2.10 6.41 -18.74
C MET A 20 -2.87 5.94 -19.97
N ARG A 21 -2.48 6.40 -21.17
CA ARG A 21 -3.10 5.99 -22.42
C ARG A 21 -3.04 4.47 -22.63
N CYS A 22 -1.90 3.85 -22.35
CA CYS A 22 -1.74 2.40 -22.43
C CYS A 22 -2.65 1.66 -21.45
N LYS A 23 -2.79 2.15 -20.21
CA LYS A 23 -3.74 1.60 -19.24
C LYS A 23 -5.19 1.75 -19.71
N GLY A 24 -5.53 2.89 -20.32
CA GLY A 24 -6.86 3.17 -20.85
C GLY A 24 -7.29 2.24 -22.01
N MET A 25 -6.33 1.68 -22.75
CA MET A 25 -6.65 0.73 -23.85
C MET A 25 -7.45 -0.48 -23.37
N LEU A 26 -7.32 -0.91 -22.11
CA LEU A 26 -8.13 -1.99 -21.53
C LEU A 26 -9.63 -1.67 -21.62
N PHE A 27 -10.00 -0.43 -21.34
CA PHE A 27 -11.41 0.01 -21.28
C PHE A 27 -12.06 0.19 -22.65
N ARG A 28 -11.29 0.03 -23.72
CA ARG A 28 -11.78 -0.06 -25.11
C ARG A 28 -12.02 -1.49 -25.56
N GLN A 29 -11.62 -2.50 -24.75
CA GLN A 29 -11.67 -3.91 -25.09
C GLN A 29 -12.58 -4.72 -24.17
N CYS A 30 -13.04 -4.16 -23.05
CA CYS A 30 -13.92 -4.82 -22.10
C CYS A 30 -15.39 -4.41 -22.30
N ARG A 31 -16.32 -5.21 -21.81
CA ARG A 31 -17.76 -4.88 -21.81
C ARG A 31 -18.14 -4.02 -20.60
N VAL A 32 -17.46 -4.22 -19.48
CA VAL A 32 -17.65 -3.47 -18.24
C VAL A 32 -16.28 -3.03 -17.75
N GLY A 33 -16.14 -1.74 -17.49
CA GLY A 33 -14.98 -1.12 -16.85
C GLY A 33 -15.34 -0.74 -15.40
N ILE A 34 -14.47 -1.10 -14.47
CA ILE A 34 -14.62 -0.75 -13.05
C ILE A 34 -13.46 0.18 -12.69
N ALA A 35 -13.76 1.45 -12.38
CA ALA A 35 -12.75 2.48 -12.17
C ALA A 35 -12.88 3.13 -10.79
N ASN A 36 -11.72 3.47 -10.18
CA ASN A 36 -11.67 4.28 -8.97
C ASN A 36 -11.95 5.75 -9.32
N ARG A 37 -13.09 6.28 -8.86
CA ARG A 37 -13.49 7.66 -9.12
C ARG A 37 -12.64 8.69 -8.34
N ASP A 38 -12.06 8.28 -7.23
CA ASP A 38 -11.27 9.15 -6.37
C ASP A 38 -9.81 9.28 -6.83
N ASP A 39 -9.41 8.55 -7.88
CA ASP A 39 -8.10 8.71 -8.50
C ASP A 39 -8.09 10.01 -9.32
N SER A 40 -7.09 10.85 -9.12
CA SER A 40 -7.01 12.16 -9.80
C SER A 40 -6.89 12.07 -11.32
N HIS A 41 -6.51 10.92 -11.86
CA HIS A 41 -6.29 10.69 -13.29
C HIS A 41 -7.37 9.78 -13.92
N TRP A 42 -8.41 9.42 -13.17
CA TRP A 42 -9.39 8.43 -13.64
C TRP A 42 -10.06 8.85 -14.94
N GLU A 43 -10.38 10.13 -15.13
CA GLU A 43 -11.01 10.65 -16.35
C GLU A 43 -10.09 10.50 -17.55
N GLN A 44 -8.81 10.83 -17.40
CA GLN A 44 -7.79 10.71 -18.46
C GLN A 44 -7.58 9.24 -18.85
N VAL A 45 -7.53 8.33 -17.86
CA VAL A 45 -7.41 6.89 -18.13
C VAL A 45 -8.66 6.34 -18.83
N MET A 46 -9.84 6.88 -18.52
CA MET A 46 -11.10 6.47 -19.14
C MET A 46 -11.38 7.14 -20.48
N GLU A 47 -10.57 8.09 -20.92
CA GLU A 47 -10.77 8.81 -22.17
C GLU A 47 -10.90 7.85 -23.37
N GLY A 48 -12.01 7.99 -24.10
CA GLY A 48 -12.32 7.15 -25.27
C GLY A 48 -12.66 5.70 -24.93
N HIS A 49 -13.06 5.38 -23.69
CA HIS A 49 -13.61 4.07 -23.33
C HIS A 49 -14.89 3.76 -24.14
N THR A 50 -15.14 2.47 -24.39
CA THR A 50 -16.33 1.98 -25.09
C THR A 50 -17.16 1.04 -24.21
N CYS A 51 -16.70 0.73 -23.02
CA CYS A 51 -17.33 -0.16 -22.07
C CYS A 51 -18.46 0.55 -21.28
N ARG A 52 -19.37 -0.23 -20.68
CA ARG A 52 -20.22 0.27 -19.61
C ARG A 52 -19.33 0.56 -18.40
N LEU A 53 -19.20 1.81 -18.03
CA LEU A 53 -18.39 2.22 -16.91
C LEU A 53 -19.19 2.12 -15.61
N GLU A 54 -18.56 1.56 -14.58
CA GLU A 54 -19.01 1.57 -13.20
C GLU A 54 -17.87 2.12 -12.33
N THR A 55 -18.19 3.03 -11.45
CA THR A 55 -17.21 3.68 -10.59
C THR A 55 -17.30 3.17 -9.15
N TYR A 56 -16.19 3.19 -8.45
CA TYR A 56 -16.16 2.98 -7.01
C TYR A 56 -15.25 4.00 -6.34
N GLY A 57 -15.47 4.25 -5.04
CA GLY A 57 -14.68 5.23 -4.30
C GLY A 57 -15.20 5.46 -2.89
N LEU A 58 -14.71 6.52 -2.28
CA LEU A 58 -15.20 7.06 -1.00
C LEU A 58 -16.08 8.29 -1.23
N SER A 59 -15.99 8.89 -2.42
CA SER A 59 -16.80 10.03 -2.79
C SER A 59 -18.26 9.64 -2.97
N GLU A 60 -19.18 10.58 -2.66
CA GLU A 60 -20.64 10.40 -2.80
C GLU A 60 -21.07 10.17 -4.25
N GLU A 61 -20.25 10.59 -5.19
CA GLU A 61 -20.52 10.47 -6.63
C GLU A 61 -20.14 9.09 -7.21
N ALA A 62 -19.49 8.23 -6.44
CA ALA A 62 -19.15 6.88 -6.90
C ALA A 62 -20.39 5.96 -6.88
N ASP A 63 -20.55 5.14 -7.94
CA ASP A 63 -21.66 4.20 -8.06
C ASP A 63 -21.67 3.16 -6.93
N LEU A 64 -20.49 2.71 -6.51
CA LEU A 64 -20.26 1.82 -5.36
C LEU A 64 -19.30 2.52 -4.40
N ARG A 65 -19.73 2.82 -3.18
CA ARG A 65 -18.90 3.58 -2.26
C ARG A 65 -18.83 2.98 -0.87
N ALA A 66 -17.78 3.35 -0.13
CA ALA A 66 -17.62 3.02 1.27
C ALA A 66 -17.84 4.28 2.13
N GLU A 67 -18.68 4.15 3.15
CA GLU A 67 -18.98 5.18 4.13
C GLU A 67 -18.70 4.68 5.56
N GLY A 68 -18.60 5.61 6.52
CA GLY A 68 -18.52 5.28 7.95
C GLY A 68 -17.33 4.39 8.32
N MET A 69 -16.18 4.59 7.68
CA MET A 69 -14.98 3.79 7.93
C MET A 69 -14.55 3.90 9.40
N ARG A 70 -14.24 2.75 10.00
CA ARG A 70 -13.72 2.63 11.36
C ARG A 70 -12.60 1.62 11.41
N LEU A 71 -11.53 1.95 12.13
CA LEU A 71 -10.42 1.04 12.35
C LEU A 71 -10.87 -0.11 13.26
N THR A 72 -10.39 -1.30 12.97
CA THR A 72 -10.61 -2.49 13.79
C THR A 72 -9.29 -3.13 14.16
N ASN A 73 -9.20 -3.66 15.38
CA ASN A 73 -8.08 -4.47 15.83
C ASN A 73 -8.66 -5.70 16.53
N ARG A 74 -8.52 -6.86 15.91
CA ARG A 74 -9.00 -8.13 16.44
C ARG A 74 -7.82 -9.06 16.75
N ASN A 75 -7.38 -9.07 18.00
CA ASN A 75 -6.25 -9.90 18.44
C ASN A 75 -4.97 -9.63 17.63
N GLY A 76 -4.63 -8.37 17.42
CA GLY A 76 -3.47 -7.93 16.63
C GLY A 76 -3.72 -7.87 15.12
N HIS A 77 -4.83 -8.39 14.62
CA HIS A 77 -5.23 -8.25 13.22
C HIS A 77 -5.87 -6.89 12.99
N LEU A 78 -5.12 -6.01 12.39
CA LEU A 78 -5.57 -4.67 12.00
C LEU A 78 -6.50 -4.77 10.79
N GLY A 79 -7.56 -3.96 10.78
CA GLY A 79 -8.53 -3.95 9.69
C GLY A 79 -9.36 -2.68 9.65
N VAL A 80 -10.32 -2.64 8.72
CA VAL A 80 -11.26 -1.53 8.56
C VAL A 80 -12.67 -2.08 8.38
N ALA A 81 -13.61 -1.60 9.21
CA ALA A 81 -15.04 -1.81 9.03
C ALA A 81 -15.64 -0.57 8.31
N PHE A 82 -16.56 -0.79 7.39
CA PHE A 82 -17.20 0.26 6.60
C PHE A 82 -18.57 -0.19 6.09
N GLN A 83 -19.39 0.76 5.67
CA GLN A 83 -20.66 0.49 4.99
C GLN A 83 -20.45 0.58 3.47
N VAL A 84 -20.88 -0.43 2.76
CA VAL A 84 -20.96 -0.40 1.29
C VAL A 84 -22.29 0.22 0.90
N LYS A 85 -22.29 1.20 0.01
CA LYS A 85 -23.48 1.93 -0.47
C LYS A 85 -23.50 2.06 -1.99
N GLY A 86 -24.69 2.34 -2.55
CA GLY A 86 -24.90 2.54 -3.98
C GLY A 86 -25.33 1.27 -4.70
N LEU A 87 -24.53 0.73 -5.60
CA LEU A 87 -24.85 -0.49 -6.36
C LEU A 87 -25.10 -1.72 -5.47
N MET A 88 -24.62 -1.70 -4.23
CA MET A 88 -24.87 -2.67 -3.17
C MET A 88 -25.00 -1.96 -1.83
N ASP A 89 -25.71 -2.56 -0.85
CA ASP A 89 -25.87 -2.00 0.49
C ASP A 89 -25.68 -3.10 1.54
N PHE A 90 -24.57 -3.04 2.29
CA PHE A 90 -24.28 -3.94 3.41
C PHE A 90 -23.07 -3.46 4.24
N ASP A 91 -23.01 -3.92 5.48
CA ASP A 91 -21.82 -3.71 6.33
C ASP A 91 -20.71 -4.68 5.95
N ALA A 92 -19.51 -4.15 5.72
CA ALA A 92 -18.31 -4.89 5.40
C ALA A 92 -17.20 -4.67 6.43
N GLU A 93 -16.31 -5.63 6.52
CA GLU A 93 -15.05 -5.53 7.27
C GLU A 93 -13.96 -6.23 6.49
N ILE A 94 -12.83 -5.56 6.28
CA ILE A 94 -11.63 -6.15 5.70
C ILE A 94 -10.55 -6.26 6.75
N ALA A 95 -9.91 -7.44 6.84
CA ALA A 95 -8.84 -7.70 7.79
C ALA A 95 -7.46 -7.30 7.23
N MET A 96 -7.42 -6.13 6.62
CA MET A 96 -6.21 -5.43 6.16
C MET A 96 -6.39 -3.95 6.47
N PRO A 97 -5.40 -3.27 7.07
CA PRO A 97 -5.53 -1.88 7.49
C PRO A 97 -5.44 -0.90 6.30
N GLY A 98 -5.89 0.31 6.56
CA GLY A 98 -5.70 1.46 5.68
C GLY A 98 -6.78 1.66 4.63
N ARG A 99 -6.90 2.92 4.20
CA ARG A 99 -7.87 3.35 3.18
C ARG A 99 -7.68 2.62 1.85
N PHE A 100 -6.43 2.32 1.47
CA PHE A 100 -6.14 1.58 0.24
C PHE A 100 -6.73 0.17 0.24
N SER A 101 -6.84 -0.47 1.41
CA SER A 101 -7.50 -1.78 1.55
C SER A 101 -8.99 -1.69 1.30
N VAL A 102 -9.62 -0.56 1.67
CA VAL A 102 -11.03 -0.30 1.37
C VAL A 102 -11.26 -0.14 -0.14
N TYR A 103 -10.39 0.61 -0.85
CA TYR A 103 -10.46 0.70 -2.31
C TYR A 103 -10.30 -0.67 -2.99
N ASN A 104 -9.36 -1.48 -2.52
CA ASN A 104 -9.18 -2.85 -3.03
C ASN A 104 -10.40 -3.73 -2.73
N ALA A 105 -10.99 -3.60 -1.55
CA ALA A 105 -12.24 -4.30 -1.19
C ALA A 105 -13.40 -3.88 -2.10
N LEU A 106 -13.59 -2.58 -2.34
CA LEU A 106 -14.63 -2.08 -3.25
C LEU A 106 -14.46 -2.60 -4.67
N THR A 107 -13.21 -2.66 -5.17
CA THR A 107 -12.91 -3.28 -6.47
C THR A 107 -13.35 -4.75 -6.50
N ALA A 108 -12.99 -5.52 -5.48
CA ALA A 108 -13.35 -6.93 -5.37
C ALA A 108 -14.88 -7.12 -5.26
N ILE A 109 -15.55 -6.29 -4.47
CA ILE A 109 -17.01 -6.30 -4.32
C ILE A 109 -17.68 -6.03 -5.66
N ALA A 110 -17.24 -4.99 -6.40
CA ALA A 110 -17.76 -4.65 -7.71
C ALA A 110 -17.62 -5.83 -8.70
N ILE A 111 -16.47 -6.48 -8.72
CA ILE A 111 -16.23 -7.68 -9.54
C ILE A 111 -17.16 -8.83 -9.13
N CYS A 112 -17.20 -9.16 -7.83
CA CYS A 112 -18.03 -10.24 -7.29
C CYS A 112 -19.52 -10.06 -7.64
N ARG A 113 -20.02 -8.81 -7.63
CA ARG A 113 -21.38 -8.46 -8.03
C ARG A 113 -21.68 -8.92 -9.47
N HIS A 114 -20.75 -8.71 -10.40
CA HIS A 114 -20.93 -9.15 -11.80
C HIS A 114 -20.98 -10.66 -11.97
N PHE A 115 -20.36 -11.40 -11.06
CA PHE A 115 -20.41 -12.87 -11.06
C PHE A 115 -21.52 -13.44 -10.16
N GLY A 116 -22.39 -12.59 -9.61
CA GLY A 116 -23.51 -13.02 -8.78
C GLY A 116 -23.09 -13.70 -7.46
N VAL A 117 -21.90 -13.36 -6.94
CA VAL A 117 -21.42 -13.93 -5.66
C VAL A 117 -22.31 -13.43 -4.54
N PRO A 118 -22.83 -14.32 -3.66
CA PRO A 118 -23.67 -13.92 -2.54
C PRO A 118 -22.95 -12.98 -1.58
N VAL A 119 -23.66 -11.95 -1.07
CA VAL A 119 -23.10 -10.93 -0.15
C VAL A 119 -22.42 -11.56 1.06
N GLU A 120 -23.02 -12.59 1.66
CA GLU A 120 -22.44 -13.25 2.82
C GLU A 120 -21.10 -13.95 2.53
N ALA A 121 -20.95 -14.49 1.30
CA ALA A 121 -19.67 -15.04 0.87
C ALA A 121 -18.61 -13.93 0.69
N VAL A 122 -19.00 -12.79 0.11
CA VAL A 122 -18.13 -11.62 -0.01
C VAL A 122 -17.69 -11.12 1.37
N LYS A 123 -18.62 -10.93 2.30
CA LYS A 123 -18.33 -10.49 3.69
C LYS A 123 -17.38 -11.44 4.41
N LYS A 124 -17.59 -12.74 4.25
CA LYS A 124 -16.69 -13.77 4.82
C LYS A 124 -15.30 -13.67 4.21
N ALA A 125 -15.20 -13.63 2.89
CA ALA A 125 -13.93 -13.56 2.19
C ALA A 125 -13.12 -12.30 2.56
N LEU A 126 -13.75 -11.14 2.69
CA LEU A 126 -13.10 -9.90 3.10
C LEU A 126 -12.52 -9.99 4.53
N ARG A 127 -13.25 -10.59 5.47
CA ARG A 127 -12.77 -10.81 6.84
C ARG A 127 -11.62 -11.81 6.93
N GLU A 128 -11.56 -12.76 6.02
CA GLU A 128 -10.53 -13.80 5.97
C GLU A 128 -9.38 -13.46 5.01
N ALA A 129 -9.52 -12.40 4.21
CA ALA A 129 -8.53 -12.00 3.22
C ALA A 129 -7.16 -11.74 3.87
N ARG A 130 -6.15 -12.41 3.33
CA ARG A 130 -4.75 -12.22 3.69
C ARG A 130 -3.93 -12.25 2.41
N VAL A 131 -3.03 -11.31 2.26
CA VAL A 131 -2.11 -11.27 1.12
C VAL A 131 -0.69 -11.32 1.66
N LYS A 132 0.05 -12.36 1.31
CA LYS A 132 1.45 -12.50 1.74
C LYS A 132 2.27 -11.28 1.34
N GLY A 133 3.06 -10.77 2.29
CA GLY A 133 3.88 -9.59 2.10
C GLY A 133 3.09 -8.28 1.93
N ARG A 134 1.83 -8.21 2.31
CA ARG A 134 1.02 -6.97 2.31
C ARG A 134 0.40 -6.77 3.69
N ILE A 135 1.08 -6.01 4.53
CA ILE A 135 0.75 -5.84 5.96
C ILE A 135 0.44 -7.19 6.61
N GLU A 136 1.26 -8.17 6.26
CA GLU A 136 1.11 -9.53 6.76
C GLU A 136 1.50 -9.59 8.23
N LEU A 137 0.55 -9.93 9.10
CA LEU A 137 0.84 -10.15 10.51
C LEU A 137 1.61 -11.46 10.69
N VAL A 138 2.79 -11.37 11.29
CA VAL A 138 3.58 -12.53 11.71
C VAL A 138 3.50 -12.62 13.23
N LYS A 139 2.70 -13.56 13.72
CA LYS A 139 2.52 -13.72 15.16
C LYS A 139 3.69 -14.50 15.77
N VAL A 140 4.61 -13.79 16.40
CA VAL A 140 5.79 -14.34 17.09
C VAL A 140 5.79 -14.04 18.59
N SER A 141 5.04 -13.04 19.03
CA SER A 141 4.92 -12.63 20.42
C SER A 141 3.55 -11.99 20.68
N ASP A 142 3.15 -11.92 21.93
CA ASP A 142 1.99 -11.12 22.38
C ASP A 142 2.43 -9.72 22.88
N GLU A 143 3.73 -9.45 22.98
CA GLU A 143 4.30 -8.18 23.48
C GLU A 143 4.45 -7.14 22.39
N PHE A 144 4.56 -7.56 21.11
CA PHE A 144 4.68 -6.66 19.96
C PHE A 144 3.99 -7.22 18.72
N THR A 145 3.67 -6.34 17.81
CA THR A 145 3.11 -6.67 16.48
C THR A 145 4.20 -6.63 15.42
N LEU A 146 4.47 -7.75 14.76
CA LEU A 146 5.38 -7.83 13.62
C LEU A 146 4.58 -7.88 12.32
N LEU A 147 4.86 -6.92 11.43
CA LEU A 147 4.21 -6.82 10.13
C LEU A 147 5.24 -6.91 9.00
N ILE A 148 4.90 -7.61 7.93
CA ILE A 148 5.67 -7.65 6.70
C ILE A 148 4.89 -6.96 5.60
N ASP A 149 5.52 -5.99 4.93
CA ASP A 149 4.93 -5.29 3.79
C ASP A 149 5.88 -5.22 2.59
N TYR A 150 5.31 -5.00 1.43
CA TYR A 150 6.02 -4.89 0.16
C TYR A 150 6.30 -3.45 -0.26
N ALA A 151 6.06 -2.47 0.59
CA ALA A 151 6.36 -1.07 0.28
C ALA A 151 7.82 -0.92 -0.17
N HIS A 152 8.02 -0.46 -1.40
CA HIS A 152 9.33 -0.38 -2.04
C HIS A 152 9.61 0.97 -2.71
N ASN A 153 8.75 1.96 -2.44
CA ASN A 153 8.90 3.36 -2.82
C ASN A 153 8.39 4.27 -1.70
N ALA A 154 8.70 5.55 -1.79
CA ALA A 154 8.40 6.53 -0.74
C ALA A 154 6.90 6.65 -0.47
N MET A 155 6.08 6.73 -1.50
CA MET A 155 4.62 6.87 -1.37
C MET A 155 3.99 5.66 -0.68
N ALA A 156 4.38 4.44 -1.06
CA ALA A 156 3.88 3.23 -0.41
C ALA A 156 4.33 3.15 1.06
N LEU A 157 5.57 3.51 1.35
CA LEU A 157 6.09 3.53 2.71
C LEU A 157 5.39 4.61 3.57
N GLU A 158 5.14 5.79 3.00
CA GLU A 158 4.42 6.88 3.67
C GLU A 158 2.97 6.46 3.98
N SER A 159 2.28 5.88 3.00
CA SER A 159 0.92 5.36 3.19
C SER A 159 0.86 4.29 4.27
N LEU A 160 1.82 3.36 4.28
CA LEU A 160 1.93 2.31 5.29
C LEU A 160 2.14 2.88 6.69
N LEU A 161 3.19 3.69 6.89
CA LEU A 161 3.53 4.22 8.20
C LEU A 161 2.46 5.17 8.74
N THR A 162 1.86 6.01 7.88
CA THR A 162 0.74 6.87 8.25
C THR A 162 -0.46 6.03 8.69
N THR A 163 -0.79 4.98 7.95
CA THR A 163 -1.87 4.05 8.31
C THR A 163 -1.61 3.41 9.67
N LEU A 164 -0.40 2.92 9.92
CA LEU A 164 -0.08 2.27 11.19
C LEU A 164 -0.15 3.23 12.38
N LYS A 165 0.17 4.49 12.18
CA LYS A 165 0.02 5.54 13.21
C LYS A 165 -1.43 5.85 13.60
N GLU A 166 -2.39 5.52 12.76
CA GLU A 166 -3.82 5.68 13.09
C GLU A 166 -4.31 4.63 14.11
N TYR A 167 -3.58 3.52 14.25
CA TYR A 167 -3.90 2.48 15.24
C TYR A 167 -3.18 2.78 16.56
N ASP A 168 -3.78 2.29 17.66
CA ASP A 168 -3.12 2.36 18.96
C ASP A 168 -1.81 1.55 18.92
N HIS A 169 -0.70 2.22 19.16
CA HIS A 169 0.65 1.65 19.09
C HIS A 169 1.56 2.30 20.14
N GLY A 170 2.54 1.54 20.62
CA GLY A 170 3.61 2.04 21.43
C GLY A 170 4.68 2.69 20.55
N ARG A 171 5.72 1.96 20.19
CA ARG A 171 6.82 2.42 19.35
C ARG A 171 6.70 1.84 17.94
N LEU A 172 6.75 2.70 16.91
CA LEU A 172 6.75 2.28 15.51
C LEU A 172 8.19 2.15 14.99
N VAL A 173 8.64 0.90 14.81
CA VAL A 173 9.97 0.58 14.28
C VAL A 173 9.85 0.17 12.82
N CYS A 174 10.60 0.85 11.95
CA CYS A 174 10.65 0.57 10.51
C CYS A 174 11.99 -0.08 10.14
N VAL A 175 11.97 -1.34 9.69
CA VAL A 175 13.15 -2.06 9.21
C VAL A 175 13.08 -2.17 7.69
N PHE A 176 13.96 -1.50 6.96
CA PHE A 176 13.94 -1.57 5.52
C PHE A 176 15.32 -1.37 4.86
N GLY A 177 15.40 -1.75 3.61
CA GLY A 177 16.48 -1.47 2.69
C GLY A 177 15.94 -1.20 1.30
N CYS A 178 16.80 -0.81 0.38
CA CYS A 178 16.44 -0.57 -1.01
C CYS A 178 17.17 -1.50 -1.97
N GLY A 179 16.53 -1.84 -3.10
CA GLY A 179 17.16 -2.64 -4.13
C GLY A 179 18.21 -1.87 -4.92
N GLY A 180 19.28 -2.56 -5.29
CA GLY A 180 20.31 -2.07 -6.21
C GLY A 180 19.81 -1.94 -7.66
N ASN A 181 20.57 -1.21 -8.49
CA ASN A 181 20.24 -0.92 -9.90
C ASN A 181 18.82 -0.33 -10.08
N ARG A 182 18.43 0.54 -9.14
CA ARG A 182 17.18 1.30 -9.14
C ARG A 182 17.47 2.79 -8.92
N SER A 183 16.46 3.63 -9.09
CA SER A 183 16.59 5.07 -8.88
C SER A 183 17.16 5.40 -7.49
N ARG A 184 18.25 6.16 -7.44
CA ARG A 184 18.84 6.67 -6.19
C ARG A 184 17.90 7.63 -5.47
N LEU A 185 17.12 8.41 -6.21
CA LEU A 185 16.12 9.33 -5.66
C LEU A 185 15.16 8.58 -4.73
N ARG A 186 14.70 7.41 -5.13
CA ARG A 186 13.84 6.54 -4.30
C ARG A 186 14.45 6.23 -2.94
N ARG A 187 15.77 6.02 -2.86
CA ARG A 187 16.49 5.72 -1.60
C ARG A 187 16.45 6.93 -0.66
N TYR A 188 16.71 8.12 -1.21
CA TYR A 188 16.65 9.37 -0.45
C TYR A 188 15.23 9.64 0.07
N GLU A 189 14.23 9.51 -0.79
CA GLU A 189 12.83 9.74 -0.44
C GLU A 189 12.32 8.75 0.61
N MET A 190 12.64 7.45 0.48
CA MET A 190 12.26 6.45 1.48
C MET A 190 12.94 6.71 2.84
N GLY A 191 14.21 7.13 2.85
CA GLY A 191 14.92 7.55 4.05
C GLY A 191 14.22 8.72 4.73
N GLU A 192 13.87 9.76 3.97
CA GLU A 192 13.18 10.94 4.48
C GLU A 192 11.80 10.58 5.05
N VAL A 193 11.01 9.78 4.35
CA VAL A 193 9.68 9.31 4.82
C VAL A 193 9.82 8.53 6.12
N SER A 194 10.75 7.58 6.19
CA SER A 194 10.94 6.77 7.39
C SER A 194 11.39 7.64 8.57
N GLY A 195 12.31 8.57 8.35
CA GLY A 195 12.78 9.50 9.40
C GLY A 195 11.69 10.43 9.94
N ARG A 196 10.71 10.80 9.11
CA ARG A 196 9.56 11.63 9.55
C ARG A 196 8.50 10.83 10.29
N LEU A 197 8.30 9.57 9.94
CA LEU A 197 7.12 8.81 10.35
C LEU A 197 7.40 7.68 11.33
N ALA A 198 8.58 7.07 11.33
CA ALA A 198 8.93 6.04 12.30
C ALA A 198 9.57 6.64 13.56
N ASP A 199 9.37 5.99 14.71
CA ASP A 199 10.05 6.36 15.97
C ASP A 199 11.51 5.87 15.97
N LEU A 200 11.77 4.79 15.23
CA LEU A 200 13.10 4.27 14.95
C LEU A 200 13.15 3.65 13.57
N THR A 201 14.15 3.99 12.79
CA THR A 201 14.47 3.33 11.53
C THR A 201 15.70 2.42 11.69
N VAL A 202 15.58 1.17 11.28
CA VAL A 202 16.71 0.23 11.15
C VAL A 202 16.99 0.07 9.65
N ILE A 203 18.07 0.70 9.18
CA ILE A 203 18.49 0.66 7.78
C ILE A 203 19.32 -0.60 7.57
N THR A 204 18.94 -1.41 6.57
CA THR A 204 19.61 -2.68 6.28
C THR A 204 19.76 -2.91 4.79
N SER A 205 20.51 -3.94 4.39
CA SER A 205 20.53 -4.34 2.99
C SER A 205 19.21 -5.01 2.58
N ASP A 206 18.90 -4.88 1.29
CA ASP A 206 17.87 -5.67 0.63
C ASP A 206 18.53 -6.47 -0.49
N ASN A 207 18.07 -6.42 -1.71
CA ASN A 207 18.72 -7.04 -2.85
C ASN A 207 19.67 -6.03 -3.53
N PRO A 208 20.98 -6.05 -3.24
CA PRO A 208 21.92 -5.06 -3.75
C PRO A 208 22.23 -5.22 -5.24
N ARG A 209 21.92 -6.38 -5.82
CA ARG A 209 22.26 -6.76 -7.20
C ARG A 209 23.76 -6.61 -7.47
N PHE A 210 24.14 -5.57 -8.25
CA PHE A 210 25.53 -5.30 -8.63
C PHE A 210 26.12 -4.09 -7.90
N GLU A 211 25.42 -3.53 -6.91
CA GLU A 211 25.90 -2.41 -6.10
C GLU A 211 26.39 -2.89 -4.74
N GLU A 212 27.34 -2.17 -4.16
CA GLU A 212 27.76 -2.39 -2.77
C GLU A 212 26.62 -2.08 -1.81
N PRO A 213 26.25 -3.01 -0.90
CA PRO A 213 25.15 -2.80 0.04
C PRO A 213 25.29 -1.52 0.87
N GLN A 214 26.52 -1.21 1.31
CA GLN A 214 26.79 -0.01 2.10
C GLN A 214 26.52 1.28 1.33
N ALA A 215 26.82 1.32 0.03
CA ALA A 215 26.51 2.52 -0.78
C ALA A 215 25.02 2.78 -0.87
N ILE A 216 24.18 1.74 -0.88
CA ILE A 216 22.72 1.86 -0.86
C ILE A 216 22.25 2.38 0.50
N ILE A 217 22.80 1.87 1.60
CA ILE A 217 22.54 2.33 2.97
C ILE A 217 22.88 3.81 3.12
N ASP A 218 24.04 4.24 2.60
CA ASP A 218 24.49 5.64 2.66
C ASP A 218 23.56 6.58 1.87
N ASP A 219 23.02 6.12 0.75
CA ASP A 219 21.98 6.87 0.03
C ASP A 219 20.71 7.04 0.90
N ILE A 220 20.25 5.98 1.58
CA ILE A 220 19.08 6.06 2.48
C ILE A 220 19.37 7.03 3.64
N LYS A 221 20.56 6.98 4.24
CA LYS A 221 21.01 7.90 5.31
C LYS A 221 21.00 9.35 4.86
N THR A 222 21.35 9.63 3.60
CA THR A 222 21.26 10.98 3.03
C THR A 222 19.83 11.54 3.09
N GLY A 223 18.84 10.69 2.87
CA GLY A 223 17.43 11.07 2.99
C GLY A 223 17.00 11.30 4.44
N ILE A 224 17.29 10.34 5.32
CA ILE A 224 16.88 10.43 6.74
C ILE A 224 17.59 11.59 7.46
N GLY A 225 18.81 11.94 7.03
CA GLY A 225 19.56 13.08 7.57
C GLY A 225 18.92 14.45 7.31
N LYS A 226 17.86 14.53 6.50
CA LYS A 226 17.03 15.73 6.33
C LYS A 226 15.94 15.87 7.41
N THR A 227 15.85 14.93 8.32
CA THR A 227 14.83 14.82 9.36
C THR A 227 15.50 14.69 10.74
N ASP A 228 14.72 14.82 11.80
CA ASP A 228 15.15 14.55 13.17
C ASP A 228 14.95 13.07 13.57
N GLY A 229 14.68 12.20 12.60
CA GLY A 229 14.37 10.78 12.80
C GLY A 229 15.56 10.00 13.35
N LYS A 230 15.27 9.14 14.32
CA LYS A 230 16.29 8.25 14.90
C LYS A 230 16.52 7.05 13.99
N TYR A 231 17.77 6.73 13.74
CA TYR A 231 18.08 5.53 12.96
C TYR A 231 19.35 4.83 13.46
N ILE A 232 19.46 3.57 13.08
CA ILE A 232 20.68 2.77 13.15
C ILE A 232 20.87 2.06 11.81
N GLU A 233 22.12 1.67 11.53
CA GLU A 233 22.44 0.86 10.36
C GLU A 233 22.98 -0.49 10.78
N ILE A 234 22.42 -1.55 10.20
CA ILE A 234 22.88 -2.93 10.36
C ILE A 234 22.79 -3.60 8.99
N CYS A 235 23.91 -3.77 8.31
CA CYS A 235 23.93 -4.24 6.93
C CYS A 235 23.32 -5.65 6.79
N ASP A 236 23.63 -6.57 7.70
CA ASP A 236 23.02 -7.89 7.70
C ASP A 236 21.54 -7.81 8.09
N ARG A 237 20.67 -8.26 7.18
CA ARG A 237 19.22 -8.14 7.38
C ARG A 237 18.70 -9.02 8.52
N LYS A 238 19.31 -10.17 8.76
CA LYS A 238 18.91 -11.04 9.87
C LYS A 238 19.25 -10.40 11.21
N GLU A 239 20.44 -9.82 11.32
CA GLU A 239 20.86 -9.08 12.51
C GLU A 239 20.01 -7.82 12.73
N ALA A 240 19.66 -7.09 11.65
CA ALA A 240 18.78 -5.94 11.71
C ALA A 240 17.38 -6.28 12.25
N ILE A 241 16.81 -7.39 11.80
CA ILE A 241 15.50 -7.88 12.28
C ILE A 241 15.61 -8.30 13.75
N ALA A 242 16.66 -9.05 14.14
CA ALA A 242 16.87 -9.44 15.53
C ALA A 242 16.99 -8.20 16.43
N TYR A 243 17.81 -7.22 16.02
CA TYR A 243 17.94 -5.96 16.76
C TYR A 243 16.60 -5.24 16.94
N ALA A 244 15.78 -5.16 15.89
CA ALA A 244 14.50 -4.48 15.95
C ALA A 244 13.54 -5.20 16.91
N ILE A 245 13.55 -6.52 16.97
CA ILE A 245 12.75 -7.32 17.92
C ILE A 245 13.21 -7.08 19.36
N ASP A 246 14.53 -7.12 19.61
CA ASP A 246 15.11 -6.98 20.95
C ASP A 246 15.02 -5.56 21.50
N ASN A 247 14.93 -4.55 20.64
CA ASN A 247 14.97 -3.13 20.99
C ASN A 247 13.73 -2.34 20.54
N GLY A 248 12.67 -3.02 20.13
CA GLY A 248 11.43 -2.41 19.59
C GLY A 248 10.49 -1.84 20.66
N GLN A 249 10.78 -2.05 21.94
CA GLN A 249 9.99 -1.55 23.08
C GLN A 249 10.18 -0.06 23.35
#